data_c8ea3a5ac04f28a7e47a871614ecc8ca
#
_entry.id   c8ea3a5ac04f28a7e47a871614ecc8ca
#
_cell.length_a   1.000
_cell.length_b   1.000
_cell.length_c   1.000
_cell.angle_alpha   90.00
_cell.angle_beta   90.00
_cell.angle_gamma   90.00
#
_symmetry.space_group_name_H-M   'P 1'
#
loop_
_entity.id
_entity.type
_entity.pdbx_description
1 polymer ?
#
loop_
_entity_poly.entity_id
_entity_poly.type
_entity_poly.pdbx_seq_one_letter_code
_entity_poly.pdbx_strand_id
1 'polypeptide(L)'
;MSKIEESVDVQVPVRTAYNQWTQFEDFPQFMEGVKEVKQITDTRLRWRAEIAGVEREWEADITEQRPDERIAWQSLDGPRHAGVVTFHRLEDGVTRVMLQLEWEPGDAVEKIADWTGFVTQRVKDDLRRFTEFIESRGQETGAWRGEVDQDPTR
;
A
#
# COMPACT_ATOMS: atom_id res chain seq x y z
N MET A 1 7.73 -4.41 -17.68
CA MET A 1 7.35 -3.95 -16.35
C MET A 1 6.79 -5.11 -15.54
N SER A 2 7.26 -5.28 -14.33
CA SER A 2 6.82 -6.40 -13.47
C SER A 2 5.58 -6.00 -12.67
N LYS A 3 4.69 -6.97 -12.46
CA LYS A 3 3.43 -6.75 -11.75
C LYS A 3 3.21 -7.83 -10.70
N ILE A 4 2.63 -7.43 -9.57
CA ILE A 4 2.15 -8.33 -8.53
C ILE A 4 0.72 -7.96 -8.20
N GLU A 5 -0.11 -8.96 -7.97
CA GLU A 5 -1.47 -8.76 -7.48
C GLU A 5 -1.73 -9.78 -6.36
N GLU A 6 -2.09 -9.28 -5.18
CA GLU A 6 -2.40 -10.11 -4.02
C GLU A 6 -3.61 -9.53 -3.30
N SER A 7 -4.39 -10.38 -2.67
CA SER A 7 -5.56 -9.93 -1.92
C SER A 7 -5.70 -10.70 -0.62
N VAL A 8 -6.48 -10.10 0.30
CA VAL A 8 -6.80 -10.70 1.59
C VAL A 8 -8.23 -10.29 1.96
N ASP A 9 -8.94 -11.19 2.63
CA ASP A 9 -10.27 -10.89 3.15
C ASP A 9 -10.14 -10.59 4.64
N VAL A 10 -10.66 -9.44 5.05
CA VAL A 10 -10.58 -8.98 6.45
C VAL A 10 -11.97 -8.92 7.05
N GLN A 11 -12.08 -9.31 8.33
CA GLN A 11 -13.35 -9.37 9.05
C GLN A 11 -13.69 -8.03 9.69
N VAL A 12 -13.71 -6.97 8.87
CA VAL A 12 -14.11 -5.63 9.27
C VAL A 12 -14.88 -4.98 8.13
N PRO A 13 -15.74 -3.97 8.43
CA PRO A 13 -16.45 -3.24 7.37
C PRO A 13 -15.51 -2.53 6.42
N VAL A 14 -15.95 -2.30 5.18
CA VAL A 14 -15.14 -1.63 4.16
C VAL A 14 -14.64 -0.26 4.65
N ARG A 15 -15.47 0.45 5.38
CA ARG A 15 -15.09 1.75 5.93
C ARG A 15 -13.90 1.64 6.88
N THR A 16 -13.89 0.63 7.74
CA THR A 16 -12.79 0.41 8.69
C THR A 16 -11.51 0.06 7.97
N ALA A 17 -11.57 -0.86 7.00
CA ALA A 17 -10.40 -1.26 6.23
C ALA A 17 -9.84 -0.08 5.44
N TYR A 18 -10.70 0.67 4.78
CA TYR A 18 -10.28 1.83 4.00
C TYR A 18 -9.66 2.91 4.90
N ASN A 19 -10.36 3.27 5.98
CA ASN A 19 -9.87 4.30 6.90
C ASN A 19 -8.49 3.97 7.45
N GLN A 20 -8.26 2.71 7.84
CA GLN A 20 -6.94 2.32 8.33
C GLN A 20 -5.88 2.48 7.27
N TRP A 21 -6.20 2.16 6.02
CA TRP A 21 -5.23 2.30 4.93
C TRP A 21 -4.87 3.76 4.63
N THR A 22 -5.71 4.71 5.01
CA THR A 22 -5.40 6.14 4.86
C THR A 22 -4.38 6.62 5.89
N GLN A 23 -4.11 5.84 6.93
CA GLN A 23 -3.17 6.19 7.98
C GLN A 23 -1.79 5.66 7.64
N PHE A 24 -1.17 6.27 6.62
CA PHE A 24 0.10 5.82 6.04
C PHE A 24 1.23 5.79 7.07
N GLU A 25 1.20 6.67 8.05
CA GLU A 25 2.25 6.74 9.06
C GLU A 25 2.22 5.56 10.03
N ASP A 26 1.13 4.78 10.02
CA ASP A 26 1.02 3.56 10.80
C ASP A 26 1.54 2.31 10.08
N PHE A 27 1.88 2.43 8.79
CA PHE A 27 2.30 1.28 7.98
C PHE A 27 3.45 0.48 8.60
N PRO A 28 4.45 1.09 9.27
CA PRO A 28 5.51 0.29 9.90
C PRO A 28 5.00 -0.72 10.92
N GLN A 29 3.79 -0.56 11.45
CA GLN A 29 3.24 -1.47 12.44
C GLN A 29 2.86 -2.84 11.86
N PHE A 30 2.62 -2.91 10.54
CA PHE A 30 2.26 -4.17 9.90
C PHE A 30 3.01 -4.43 8.58
N MET A 31 3.83 -3.50 8.11
CA MET A 31 4.68 -3.70 6.94
C MET A 31 6.13 -3.78 7.38
N GLU A 32 6.64 -5.02 7.44
CA GLU A 32 7.96 -5.29 8.02
C GLU A 32 9.09 -4.51 7.38
N GLY A 33 9.07 -4.36 6.06
CA GLY A 33 10.14 -3.66 5.35
C GLY A 33 10.04 -2.15 5.43
N VAL A 34 8.90 -1.61 5.84
CA VAL A 34 8.70 -0.16 5.90
C VAL A 34 9.15 0.36 7.25
N LYS A 35 10.15 1.25 7.25
CA LYS A 35 10.70 1.84 8.47
C LYS A 35 9.94 3.10 8.88
N GLU A 36 9.53 3.90 7.91
CA GLU A 36 8.85 5.15 8.17
C GLU A 36 8.09 5.60 6.94
N VAL A 37 6.90 6.16 7.16
CA VAL A 37 6.16 6.89 6.12
C VAL A 37 5.77 8.23 6.73
N LYS A 38 6.04 9.32 6.02
CA LYS A 38 5.62 10.65 6.42
C LYS A 38 4.67 11.20 5.38
N GLN A 39 3.53 11.68 5.81
CA GLN A 39 2.61 12.38 4.92
C GLN A 39 2.98 13.86 4.89
N ILE A 40 3.53 14.29 3.77
CA ILE A 40 4.01 15.66 3.59
C ILE A 40 2.85 16.59 3.29
N THR A 41 1.96 16.18 2.38
CA THR A 41 0.72 16.89 2.04
C THR A 41 -0.40 15.87 1.90
N ASP A 42 -1.61 16.30 1.57
CA ASP A 42 -2.73 15.38 1.34
C ASP A 42 -2.46 14.37 0.22
N THR A 43 -1.53 14.69 -0.69
CA THR A 43 -1.21 13.82 -1.82
C THR A 43 0.23 13.33 -1.85
N ARG A 44 1.11 13.86 -1.01
CA ARG A 44 2.53 13.51 -1.07
C ARG A 44 2.98 12.77 0.17
N LEU A 45 3.69 11.66 -0.06
CA LEU A 45 4.24 10.80 0.97
C LEU A 45 5.75 10.66 0.79
N ARG A 46 6.46 10.53 1.90
CA ARG A 46 7.88 10.18 1.88
C ARG A 46 8.04 8.85 2.59
N TRP A 47 8.69 7.91 1.90
CA TRP A 47 8.88 6.54 2.37
C TRP A 47 10.33 6.26 2.69
N ARG A 48 10.54 5.49 3.74
CA ARG A 48 11.84 4.89 4.04
C ARG A 48 11.61 3.42 4.30
N ALA A 49 12.23 2.57 3.51
CA ALA A 49 12.03 1.12 3.58
C ALA A 49 13.34 0.39 3.39
N GLU A 50 13.40 -0.83 3.91
CA GLU A 50 14.50 -1.75 3.68
C GLU A 50 13.97 -2.92 2.86
N ILE A 51 14.53 -3.12 1.68
CA ILE A 51 14.11 -4.14 0.74
C ILE A 51 15.33 -4.99 0.40
N ALA A 52 15.26 -6.30 0.68
CA ALA A 52 16.34 -7.25 0.43
C ALA A 52 17.67 -6.77 1.04
N GLY A 53 17.63 -6.20 2.24
CA GLY A 53 18.81 -5.71 2.95
C GLY A 53 19.32 -4.35 2.50
N VAL A 54 18.64 -3.70 1.56
CA VAL A 54 19.05 -2.38 1.06
C VAL A 54 18.04 -1.34 1.51
N GLU A 55 18.53 -0.30 2.20
CA GLU A 55 17.67 0.80 2.65
C GLU A 55 17.45 1.78 1.51
N ARG A 56 16.20 2.19 1.33
CA ARG A 56 15.81 3.11 0.27
C ARG A 56 14.85 4.16 0.79
N GLU A 57 14.97 5.36 0.22
CA GLU A 57 14.04 6.46 0.48
C GLU A 57 13.52 6.98 -0.85
N TRP A 58 12.25 7.33 -0.86
CA TRP A 58 11.64 7.96 -2.06
C TRP A 58 10.40 8.74 -1.67
N GLU A 59 9.97 9.61 -2.57
CA GLU A 59 8.69 10.29 -2.44
C GLU A 59 7.70 9.68 -3.42
N ALA A 60 6.45 9.66 -3.03
CA ALA A 60 5.36 9.13 -3.84
C ALA A 60 4.20 10.12 -3.84
N ASP A 61 3.45 10.12 -4.91
CA ASP A 61 2.29 10.97 -5.08
C ASP A 61 1.03 10.11 -5.14
N ILE A 62 0.01 10.49 -4.39
CA ILE A 62 -1.29 9.83 -4.48
C ILE A 62 -1.99 10.40 -5.71
N THR A 63 -2.23 9.54 -6.69
CA THR A 63 -2.84 9.97 -7.95
C THR A 63 -4.35 9.85 -7.94
N GLU A 64 -4.88 8.95 -7.11
CA GLU A 64 -6.32 8.79 -6.97
C GLU A 64 -6.65 8.30 -5.57
N GLN A 65 -7.68 8.88 -4.97
CA GLN A 65 -8.19 8.40 -3.69
C GLN A 65 -9.69 8.60 -3.66
N ARG A 66 -10.41 7.49 -3.46
CA ARG A 66 -11.87 7.48 -3.37
C ARG A 66 -12.28 6.70 -2.13
N PRO A 67 -12.97 7.33 -1.17
CA PRO A 67 -13.35 6.65 0.05
C PRO A 67 -14.07 5.32 -0.19
N ASP A 68 -13.64 4.29 0.54
CA ASP A 68 -14.18 2.93 0.51
C ASP A 68 -13.99 2.20 -0.81
N GLU A 69 -13.26 2.78 -1.77
CA GLU A 69 -13.07 2.19 -3.10
C GLU A 69 -11.61 1.93 -3.43
N ARG A 70 -10.75 2.98 -3.44
CA ARG A 70 -9.38 2.79 -3.90
C ARG A 70 -8.44 3.93 -3.52
N ILE A 71 -7.16 3.57 -3.45
CA ILE A 71 -6.06 4.53 -3.31
C ILE A 71 -4.99 4.11 -4.31
N ALA A 72 -4.59 5.02 -5.21
CA ALA A 72 -3.55 4.77 -6.19
C ALA A 72 -2.41 5.77 -5.99
N TRP A 73 -1.17 5.31 -6.23
CA TRP A 73 0.01 6.14 -6.05
C TRP A 73 1.08 5.80 -7.07
N GLN A 74 2.05 6.70 -7.23
CA GLN A 74 3.23 6.45 -8.05
C GLN A 74 4.44 7.13 -7.41
N SER A 75 5.61 6.56 -7.63
CA SER A 75 6.85 7.14 -7.15
C SER A 75 7.20 8.39 -7.95
N LEU A 76 7.80 9.37 -7.28
CA LEU A 76 8.26 10.60 -7.92
C LEU A 76 9.76 10.56 -8.20
N ASP A 77 10.51 9.80 -7.42
CA ASP A 77 11.94 9.65 -7.56
C ASP A 77 12.34 8.23 -7.19
N GLY A 78 13.62 7.89 -7.34
CA GLY A 78 14.10 6.54 -7.07
C GLY A 78 13.60 5.53 -8.09
N PRO A 79 13.58 4.25 -7.75
CA PRO A 79 13.06 3.21 -8.66
C PRO A 79 11.62 3.50 -9.03
N ARG A 80 11.32 3.34 -10.32
CA ARG A 80 10.00 3.66 -10.82
C ARG A 80 9.00 2.58 -10.45
N HIS A 81 7.99 2.95 -9.66
CA HIS A 81 6.95 2.02 -9.28
C HIS A 81 5.63 2.77 -9.06
N ALA A 82 4.54 2.01 -9.17
CA ALA A 82 3.20 2.50 -8.93
C ALA A 82 2.39 1.39 -8.29
N GLY A 83 1.32 1.75 -7.62
CA GLY A 83 0.44 0.78 -7.00
C GLY A 83 -0.98 1.29 -6.86
N VAL A 84 -1.88 0.35 -6.63
CA VAL A 84 -3.26 0.66 -6.27
C VAL A 84 -3.74 -0.39 -5.28
N VAL A 85 -4.41 0.09 -4.24
CA VAL A 85 -5.14 -0.78 -3.32
C VAL A 85 -6.62 -0.52 -3.53
N THR A 86 -7.40 -1.59 -3.68
CA THR A 86 -8.84 -1.50 -3.88
C THR A 86 -9.55 -2.24 -2.77
N PHE A 87 -10.76 -1.78 -2.46
CA PHE A 87 -11.56 -2.31 -1.35
C PHE A 87 -12.89 -2.79 -1.90
N HIS A 88 -13.24 -4.05 -1.60
CA HIS A 88 -14.44 -4.69 -2.13
C HIS A 88 -15.26 -5.23 -0.99
N ARG A 89 -16.43 -4.67 -0.80
CA ARG A 89 -17.36 -5.15 0.22
C ARG A 89 -17.91 -6.50 -0.23
N LEU A 90 -17.63 -7.55 0.53
CA LEU A 90 -18.16 -8.88 0.25
C LEU A 90 -19.49 -9.09 0.95
N GLU A 91 -19.58 -8.61 2.19
CA GLU A 91 -20.80 -8.59 2.99
C GLU A 91 -20.60 -7.59 4.12
N ASP A 92 -21.62 -7.38 4.94
CA ASP A 92 -21.48 -6.50 6.10
C ASP A 92 -20.39 -7.08 7.02
N GLY A 93 -19.40 -6.27 7.34
CA GLY A 93 -18.32 -6.71 8.21
C GLY A 93 -17.24 -7.56 7.55
N VAL A 94 -17.27 -7.74 6.22
CA VAL A 94 -16.21 -8.48 5.50
C VAL A 94 -15.81 -7.70 4.26
N THR A 95 -14.51 -7.45 4.12
CA THR A 95 -13.97 -6.66 3.02
C THR A 95 -12.80 -7.40 2.37
N ARG A 96 -12.76 -7.41 1.04
CA ARG A 96 -11.58 -7.88 0.31
C ARG A 96 -10.69 -6.68 -0.01
N VAL A 97 -9.45 -6.74 0.44
CA VAL A 97 -8.43 -5.73 0.15
C VAL A 97 -7.51 -6.32 -0.90
N MET A 98 -7.39 -5.66 -2.04
CA MET A 98 -6.57 -6.11 -3.15
C MET A 98 -5.48 -5.09 -3.43
N LEU A 99 -4.23 -5.55 -3.47
CA LEU A 99 -3.06 -4.71 -3.74
C LEU A 99 -2.44 -5.11 -5.06
N GLN A 100 -2.26 -4.14 -5.96
CA GLN A 100 -1.60 -4.33 -7.24
C GLN A 100 -0.39 -3.41 -7.28
N LEU A 101 0.79 -3.97 -7.58
CA LEU A 101 2.04 -3.22 -7.67
C LEU A 101 2.67 -3.43 -9.04
N GLU A 102 3.25 -2.35 -9.59
CA GLU A 102 4.01 -2.37 -10.82
C GLU A 102 5.34 -1.68 -10.58
N TRP A 103 6.42 -2.21 -11.14
CA TRP A 103 7.72 -1.55 -11.08
C TRP A 103 8.55 -1.87 -12.32
N GLU A 104 9.51 -0.97 -12.62
CA GLU A 104 10.45 -1.17 -13.70
C GLU A 104 11.76 -1.69 -13.12
N PRO A 105 12.25 -2.86 -13.57
CA PRO A 105 13.56 -3.31 -13.16
C PRO A 105 14.62 -2.39 -13.77
N GLY A 106 15.48 -1.84 -12.95
CA GLY A 106 16.52 -0.95 -13.44
C GLY A 106 17.64 -0.83 -12.45
N ASP A 107 17.45 -1.41 -11.30
CA ASP A 107 18.38 -1.34 -10.19
C ASP A 107 19.08 -2.69 -10.04
N ALA A 108 20.31 -2.68 -9.53
CA ALA A 108 21.06 -3.90 -9.29
C ALA A 108 20.34 -4.87 -8.36
N VAL A 109 19.57 -4.36 -7.39
CA VAL A 109 18.81 -5.19 -6.46
C VAL A 109 17.70 -5.94 -7.18
N GLU A 110 17.07 -5.29 -8.14
CA GLU A 110 15.97 -5.88 -8.91
C GLU A 110 16.44 -6.89 -9.95
N LYS A 111 17.75 -6.98 -10.17
CA LYS A 111 18.34 -7.98 -11.06
C LYS A 111 18.67 -9.27 -10.34
N ILE A 112 18.45 -9.32 -9.02
CA ILE A 112 18.65 -10.55 -8.27
C ILE A 112 17.62 -11.57 -8.75
N ALA A 113 18.08 -12.78 -9.03
CA ALA A 113 17.18 -13.88 -9.37
C ALA A 113 16.14 -14.01 -8.26
N ASP A 114 14.89 -14.20 -8.64
CA ASP A 114 13.79 -14.38 -7.71
C ASP A 114 13.33 -13.10 -6.97
N TRP A 115 13.65 -11.92 -7.52
CA TRP A 115 13.19 -10.66 -6.98
C TRP A 115 11.64 -10.61 -6.89
N THR A 116 10.96 -11.04 -7.96
CA THR A 116 9.50 -11.06 -7.99
C THR A 116 8.94 -11.96 -6.89
N GLY A 117 9.55 -13.12 -6.67
CA GLY A 117 9.13 -14.03 -5.59
C GLY A 117 9.33 -13.41 -4.21
N PHE A 118 10.44 -12.70 -4.02
CA PHE A 118 10.72 -12.01 -2.75
C PHE A 118 9.65 -10.94 -2.47
N VAL A 119 9.35 -10.09 -3.45
CA VAL A 119 8.36 -9.02 -3.26
C VAL A 119 6.96 -9.59 -3.08
N THR A 120 6.61 -10.65 -3.84
CA THR A 120 5.32 -11.30 -3.70
C THR A 120 5.12 -11.85 -2.27
N GLN A 121 6.13 -12.50 -1.73
CA GLN A 121 6.04 -13.03 -0.37
C GLN A 121 5.94 -11.92 0.66
N ARG A 122 6.67 -10.83 0.47
CA ARG A 122 6.61 -9.68 1.36
C ARG A 122 5.20 -9.07 1.36
N VAL A 123 4.60 -8.92 0.19
CA VAL A 123 3.24 -8.38 0.06
C VAL A 123 2.24 -9.28 0.75
N LYS A 124 2.34 -10.61 0.57
CA LYS A 124 1.45 -11.56 1.25
C LYS A 124 1.57 -11.44 2.76
N ASP A 125 2.78 -11.36 3.26
CA ASP A 125 3.03 -11.26 4.70
C ASP A 125 2.51 -9.94 5.27
N ASP A 126 2.70 -8.85 4.53
CA ASP A 126 2.22 -7.54 4.96
C ASP A 126 0.70 -7.49 5.00
N LEU A 127 0.02 -8.06 4.02
CA LEU A 127 -1.44 -8.13 4.00
C LEU A 127 -1.96 -8.99 5.16
N ARG A 128 -1.27 -10.09 5.47
CA ARG A 128 -1.65 -10.92 6.61
C ARG A 128 -1.49 -10.14 7.92
N ARG A 129 -0.39 -9.39 8.08
CA ARG A 129 -0.19 -8.57 9.27
C ARG A 129 -1.18 -7.43 9.36
N PHE A 130 -1.55 -6.83 8.23
CA PHE A 130 -2.61 -5.84 8.20
C PHE A 130 -3.93 -6.44 8.70
N THR A 131 -4.25 -7.65 8.24
CA THR A 131 -5.46 -8.35 8.68
C THR A 131 -5.45 -8.56 10.20
N GLU A 132 -4.34 -9.07 10.73
CA GLU A 132 -4.20 -9.29 12.16
C GLU A 132 -4.31 -7.97 12.94
N PHE A 133 -3.67 -6.93 12.43
CA PHE A 133 -3.66 -5.61 13.06
C PHE A 133 -5.09 -5.06 13.18
N ILE A 134 -5.83 -5.03 12.07
CA ILE A 134 -7.14 -4.39 12.08
C ILE A 134 -8.20 -5.27 12.75
N GLU A 135 -8.11 -6.58 12.63
CA GLU A 135 -9.07 -7.48 13.28
C GLU A 135 -8.89 -7.52 14.79
N SER A 136 -7.65 -7.48 15.27
CA SER A 136 -7.39 -7.47 16.71
C SER A 136 -7.78 -6.15 17.36
N ARG A 137 -7.67 -5.04 16.65
CA ARG A 137 -8.11 -3.75 17.16
C ARG A 137 -9.62 -3.57 17.09
N GLY A 138 -10.24 -4.10 16.04
CA GLY A 138 -11.66 -3.94 15.79
C GLY A 138 -12.07 -2.56 15.27
N GLN A 139 -11.12 -1.62 15.21
CA GLN A 139 -11.37 -0.27 14.70
C GLN A 139 -10.09 0.35 14.17
N GLU A 140 -10.25 1.29 13.28
CA GLU A 140 -9.13 2.02 12.68
C GLU A 140 -8.51 3.02 13.66
N THR A 141 -7.25 3.41 13.38
CA THR A 141 -6.53 4.40 14.20
C THR A 141 -6.91 5.82 13.86
N GLY A 142 -7.49 6.03 12.69
CA GLY A 142 -7.89 7.35 12.21
C GLY A 142 -8.48 7.21 10.81
N ALA A 143 -8.71 8.35 10.16
CA ALA A 143 -9.31 8.35 8.84
C ALA A 143 -9.00 9.65 8.12
N TRP A 144 -8.88 9.55 6.79
CA TRP A 144 -8.91 10.70 5.89
C TRP A 144 -9.82 10.32 4.73
N ARG A 145 -10.89 11.04 4.54
CA ARG A 145 -11.94 10.65 3.60
C ARG A 145 -12.14 11.66 2.47
N GLY A 146 -11.10 12.43 2.18
CA GLY A 146 -11.13 13.32 1.03
C GLY A 146 -10.95 12.55 -0.29
N GLU A 147 -11.21 13.21 -1.39
CA GLU A 147 -11.02 12.64 -2.71
C GLU A 147 -9.82 13.28 -3.40
N VAL A 148 -9.07 12.46 -4.11
CA VAL A 148 -7.93 12.89 -4.93
C VAL A 148 -8.13 12.33 -6.33
N ASP A 149 -7.97 13.18 -7.34
CA ASP A 149 -8.04 12.77 -8.73
C ASP A 149 -7.03 13.62 -9.50
N GLN A 150 -5.86 13.05 -9.74
CA GLN A 150 -4.76 13.71 -10.45
C GLN A 150 -4.45 13.02 -11.78
N ASP A 151 -5.38 12.21 -12.27
CA ASP A 151 -5.19 11.52 -13.54
C ASP A 151 -5.23 12.53 -14.68
N PRO A 152 -4.12 12.75 -15.39
CA PRO A 152 -4.08 13.74 -16.46
C PRO A 152 -4.90 13.37 -17.70
N THR A 153 -5.42 12.14 -17.76
CA THR A 153 -6.26 11.71 -18.89
C THR A 153 -7.73 12.07 -18.72
N ARG A 154 -8.09 12.65 -17.62
CA ARG A 154 -9.47 13.06 -17.35
C ARG A 154 -9.71 14.50 -17.75
#